data_472572ddadeabdbd30c51c73356fe985
#
_entry.id   472572ddadeabdbd30c51c73356fe985
#
_cell.length_a   1.000
_cell.length_b   1.000
_cell.length_c   1.000
_cell.angle_alpha   90.00
_cell.angle_beta   90.00
_cell.angle_gamma   90.00
#
_symmetry.space_group_name_H-M   'P 1'
#
loop_
_entity.id
_entity.type
_entity.pdbx_description
1 polymer ?
#
loop_
_entity_poly.entity_id
_entity_poly.type
_entity_poly.pdbx_seq_one_letter_code
_entity_poly.pdbx_strand_id
1 'polypeptide(L)'
;MAAGEDRYREFVPPAALRPFVRVIWTYAAPDPSMTIQRIAPDGCPELIFDLGAPYAEQGPDGTFHLQPYALFAGQMTRPLVMRPTGPTELVAIRFEPDGARDFLGLPLATATDRRLDMTARLAGFAPPLGDPEGQAAAFVAWLDDLRRRGDWAVDAVIRAEIEAAAEDKPISCRSPGDRRALQRRFADRVGVSPRMLRSIFRFRRVFDHAATPSADTSWLEAGLVAGYFDQPQMARDFRRFLGCTATEWAREQHELARAIASQTYKPGPPHAD
;
A
#
# COMPACT_ATOMS: atom_id res chain seq x y z
N MET A 1 -13.84 8.98 -31.14
CA MET A 1 -13.09 9.49 -29.97
C MET A 1 -12.25 8.33 -29.50
N ALA A 2 -10.91 8.49 -29.41
CA ALA A 2 -10.05 7.46 -28.86
C ALA A 2 -10.47 7.22 -27.41
N ALA A 3 -10.69 5.98 -27.02
CA ALA A 3 -10.90 5.59 -25.63
C ALA A 3 -9.71 6.18 -24.84
N GLY A 4 -10.00 6.97 -23.80
CA GLY A 4 -8.96 7.56 -22.97
C GLY A 4 -8.18 6.42 -22.32
N GLU A 5 -6.88 6.37 -22.57
CA GLU A 5 -6.00 5.40 -21.92
C GLU A 5 -5.98 5.67 -20.42
N ASP A 6 -6.10 4.61 -19.62
CA ASP A 6 -5.88 4.69 -18.18
C ASP A 6 -4.47 5.19 -17.90
N ARG A 7 -4.35 6.17 -17.00
CA ARG A 7 -3.09 6.84 -16.69
C ARG A 7 -2.74 6.69 -15.24
N TYR A 8 -1.72 5.91 -14.97
CA TYR A 8 -1.06 5.83 -13.67
C TYR A 8 0.27 6.58 -13.71
N ARG A 9 0.52 7.44 -12.72
CA ARG A 9 1.78 8.19 -12.58
C ARG A 9 2.27 8.17 -11.15
N GLU A 10 3.59 8.19 -10.98
CA GLU A 10 4.27 8.27 -9.69
C GLU A 10 5.17 9.49 -9.61
N PHE A 11 5.20 10.11 -8.44
CA PHE A 11 6.00 11.29 -8.15
C PHE A 11 6.85 11.02 -6.91
N VAL A 12 8.17 11.13 -7.07
CA VAL A 12 9.13 10.94 -5.98
C VAL A 12 9.05 12.12 -5.03
N PRO A 13 8.83 11.90 -3.71
CA PRO A 13 8.77 13.00 -2.75
C PRO A 13 10.16 13.65 -2.56
N PRO A 14 10.20 14.96 -2.18
CA PRO A 14 11.45 15.63 -1.84
C PRO A 14 12.14 14.96 -0.64
N ALA A 15 13.47 15.15 -0.52
CA ALA A 15 14.31 14.49 0.49
C ALA A 15 13.75 14.58 1.91
N ALA A 16 13.20 15.73 2.31
CA ALA A 16 12.62 15.92 3.64
C ALA A 16 11.40 15.04 3.95
N LEU A 17 10.66 14.57 2.94
CA LEU A 17 9.49 13.70 3.07
C LEU A 17 9.80 12.22 2.85
N ARG A 18 10.90 11.88 2.17
CA ARG A 18 11.26 10.47 1.87
C ARG A 18 11.33 9.54 3.08
N PRO A 19 11.74 9.99 4.28
CA PRO A 19 11.69 9.12 5.44
C PRO A 19 10.30 8.64 5.83
N PHE A 20 9.25 9.33 5.37
CA PHE A 20 7.85 9.09 5.74
C PHE A 20 6.98 8.68 4.56
N VAL A 21 7.28 9.21 3.38
CA VAL A 21 6.49 9.07 2.16
C VAL A 21 7.31 8.34 1.10
N ARG A 22 6.78 7.22 0.66
CA ARG A 22 7.39 6.40 -0.38
C ARG A 22 7.20 7.03 -1.75
N VAL A 23 5.95 7.35 -2.08
CA VAL A 23 5.55 7.89 -3.38
C VAL A 23 4.24 8.65 -3.26
N ILE A 24 4.04 9.65 -4.09
CA ILE A 24 2.75 10.23 -4.39
C ILE A 24 2.34 9.67 -5.74
N TRP A 25 1.12 9.17 -5.88
CA TRP A 25 0.66 8.63 -7.15
C TRP A 25 -0.70 9.18 -7.54
N THR A 26 -0.95 9.22 -8.84
CA THR A 26 -2.24 9.58 -9.43
C THR A 26 -2.70 8.48 -10.36
N TYR A 27 -4.01 8.33 -10.48
CA TYR A 27 -4.62 7.41 -11.43
C TYR A 27 -5.88 8.03 -12.01
N ALA A 28 -6.03 7.97 -13.33
CA ALA A 28 -7.23 8.41 -14.02
C ALA A 28 -7.69 7.33 -15.00
N ALA A 29 -8.96 6.99 -14.97
CA ALA A 29 -9.63 6.08 -15.89
C ALA A 29 -10.99 6.68 -16.27
N PRO A 30 -11.09 7.36 -17.44
CA PRO A 30 -12.35 7.99 -17.88
C PRO A 30 -13.46 6.98 -18.17
N ASP A 31 -13.09 5.75 -18.56
CA ASP A 31 -14.03 4.65 -18.84
C ASP A 31 -13.51 3.34 -18.22
N PRO A 32 -13.55 3.26 -16.86
CA PRO A 32 -13.00 2.09 -16.17
C PRO A 32 -13.86 0.85 -16.40
N SER A 33 -13.21 -0.32 -16.45
CA SER A 33 -13.93 -1.59 -16.36
C SER A 33 -14.67 -1.67 -15.02
N MET A 34 -15.99 -1.84 -15.06
CA MET A 34 -16.86 -1.91 -13.87
C MET A 34 -16.76 -3.26 -13.13
N THR A 35 -15.72 -4.02 -13.40
CA THR A 35 -15.52 -5.35 -12.81
C THR A 35 -14.93 -5.27 -11.41
N ILE A 36 -15.10 -6.33 -10.64
CA ILE A 36 -14.52 -6.46 -9.30
C ILE A 36 -13.00 -6.57 -9.42
N GLN A 37 -12.31 -5.79 -8.61
CA GLN A 37 -10.86 -5.77 -8.48
C GLN A 37 -10.45 -6.27 -7.10
N ARG A 38 -9.34 -7.01 -7.03
CA ARG A 38 -8.74 -7.49 -5.78
C ARG A 38 -7.39 -6.81 -5.60
N ILE A 39 -7.27 -6.04 -4.54
CA ILE A 39 -6.03 -5.35 -4.18
C ILE A 39 -5.35 -6.14 -3.07
N ALA A 40 -4.14 -6.58 -3.34
CA ALA A 40 -3.31 -7.29 -2.36
C ALA A 40 -2.63 -6.31 -1.40
N PRO A 41 -2.37 -6.73 -0.14
CA PRO A 41 -1.50 -5.98 0.76
C PRO A 41 -0.11 -5.74 0.14
N ASP A 42 0.44 -4.56 0.36
CA ASP A 42 1.80 -4.19 -0.08
C ASP A 42 2.74 -3.78 1.07
N GLY A 43 2.19 -3.68 2.27
CA GLY A 43 2.94 -3.31 3.46
C GLY A 43 3.05 -1.81 3.70
N CYS A 44 2.29 -0.99 2.97
CA CYS A 44 2.29 0.46 3.09
C CYS A 44 0.87 0.99 3.38
N PRO A 45 0.70 1.89 4.36
CA PRO A 45 -0.55 2.63 4.51
C PRO A 45 -0.64 3.75 3.47
N GLU A 46 -1.87 4.14 3.12
CA GLU A 46 -2.12 5.18 2.12
C GLU A 46 -3.14 6.21 2.59
N LEU A 47 -2.95 7.44 2.17
CA LEU A 47 -3.99 8.46 2.18
C LEU A 47 -4.45 8.68 0.75
N ILE A 48 -5.72 8.45 0.48
CA ILE A 48 -6.29 8.46 -0.87
C ILE A 48 -7.41 9.51 -0.92
N PHE A 49 -7.42 10.30 -1.99
CA PHE A 49 -8.52 11.17 -2.35
C PHE A 49 -9.15 10.65 -3.64
N ASP A 50 -10.45 10.42 -3.60
CA ASP A 50 -11.26 10.02 -4.74
C ASP A 50 -11.90 11.29 -5.33
N LEU A 51 -11.33 11.78 -6.43
CA LEU A 51 -11.74 13.01 -7.08
C LEU A 51 -12.80 12.77 -8.17
N GLY A 52 -12.98 11.52 -8.55
CA GLY A 52 -13.94 11.08 -9.56
C GLY A 52 -15.20 10.46 -8.97
N ALA A 53 -15.74 9.45 -9.64
CA ALA A 53 -16.81 8.63 -9.10
C ALA A 53 -16.24 7.69 -8.02
N PRO A 54 -16.85 7.63 -6.80
CA PRO A 54 -16.29 6.88 -5.69
C PRO A 54 -16.21 5.38 -6.00
N TYR A 55 -15.15 4.72 -5.53
CA TYR A 55 -15.11 3.27 -5.52
C TYR A 55 -16.12 2.68 -4.54
N ALA A 56 -16.65 1.51 -4.87
CA ALA A 56 -17.43 0.69 -3.96
C ALA A 56 -16.56 -0.45 -3.41
N GLU A 57 -16.41 -0.55 -2.10
CA GLU A 57 -15.67 -1.58 -1.37
C GLU A 57 -16.61 -2.64 -0.82
N GLN A 58 -16.25 -3.91 -0.92
CA GLN A 58 -17.01 -5.01 -0.37
C GLN A 58 -16.77 -5.15 1.14
N GLY A 59 -17.84 -5.01 1.91
CA GLY A 59 -17.85 -5.26 3.35
C GLY A 59 -17.77 -6.76 3.71
N PRO A 60 -17.62 -7.06 5.01
CA PRO A 60 -17.56 -8.45 5.50
C PRO A 60 -18.83 -9.26 5.23
N ASP A 61 -19.97 -8.61 5.06
CA ASP A 61 -21.27 -9.20 4.73
C ASP A 61 -21.46 -9.43 3.21
N GLY A 62 -20.44 -9.09 2.40
CA GLY A 62 -20.48 -9.20 0.95
C GLY A 62 -21.17 -8.02 0.24
N THR A 63 -21.74 -7.06 0.98
CA THR A 63 -22.36 -5.85 0.39
C THR A 63 -21.29 -4.84 -0.02
N PHE A 64 -21.61 -4.03 -1.04
CA PHE A 64 -20.71 -2.97 -1.50
C PHE A 64 -21.14 -1.62 -0.92
N HIS A 65 -20.20 -0.91 -0.32
CA HIS A 65 -20.36 0.43 0.25
C HIS A 65 -19.44 1.41 -0.46
N LEU A 66 -19.93 2.61 -0.74
CA LEU A 66 -19.11 3.65 -1.34
C LEU A 66 -18.00 4.10 -0.39
N GLN A 67 -16.80 4.26 -0.92
CA GLN A 67 -15.69 4.84 -0.18
C GLN A 67 -15.88 6.35 -0.02
N PRO A 68 -15.41 6.96 1.08
CA PRO A 68 -15.47 8.41 1.27
C PRO A 68 -14.51 9.13 0.32
N TYR A 69 -14.76 10.42 0.09
CA TYR A 69 -13.93 11.31 -0.73
C TYR A 69 -12.45 11.31 -0.34
N ALA A 70 -12.16 11.31 0.97
CA ALA A 70 -10.80 11.19 1.48
C ALA A 70 -10.77 10.05 2.51
N LEU A 71 -9.86 9.10 2.34
CA LEU A 71 -9.72 7.97 3.25
C LEU A 71 -8.26 7.68 3.58
N PHE A 72 -8.03 7.23 4.80
CA PHE A 72 -6.77 6.61 5.21
C PHE A 72 -6.93 5.09 5.21
N ALA A 73 -6.25 4.44 4.28
CA ALA A 73 -6.13 3.00 4.23
C ALA A 73 -4.96 2.56 5.11
N GLY A 74 -5.26 1.89 6.23
CA GLY A 74 -4.25 1.29 7.09
C GLY A 74 -3.62 0.06 6.45
N GLN A 75 -2.63 -0.53 7.14
CA GLN A 75 -2.03 -1.79 6.73
C GLN A 75 -3.09 -2.85 6.47
N MET A 76 -2.96 -3.54 5.35
CA MET A 76 -3.84 -4.65 5.00
C MET A 76 -3.20 -5.99 5.35
N THR A 77 -3.99 -6.92 5.87
CA THR A 77 -3.59 -8.32 6.13
C THR A 77 -4.42 -9.33 5.35
N ARG A 78 -5.36 -8.82 4.56
CA ARG A 78 -6.30 -9.54 3.70
C ARG A 78 -6.58 -8.71 2.45
N PRO A 79 -7.19 -9.29 1.40
CA PRO A 79 -7.49 -8.54 0.18
C PRO A 79 -8.52 -7.44 0.43
N LEU A 80 -8.36 -6.34 -0.27
CA LEU A 80 -9.41 -5.37 -0.51
C LEU A 80 -10.12 -5.74 -1.81
N VAL A 81 -11.44 -5.92 -1.73
CA VAL A 81 -12.29 -6.20 -2.89
C VAL A 81 -13.09 -4.94 -3.19
N MET A 82 -12.92 -4.39 -4.36
CA MET A 82 -13.54 -3.13 -4.75
C MET A 82 -13.92 -3.12 -6.23
N ARG A 83 -14.76 -2.17 -6.63
CA ARG A 83 -15.09 -1.89 -8.03
C ARG A 83 -15.29 -0.40 -8.25
N PRO A 84 -14.94 0.14 -9.42
CA PRO A 84 -15.30 1.50 -9.78
C PRO A 84 -16.82 1.63 -9.92
N THR A 85 -17.35 2.84 -9.76
CA THR A 85 -18.78 3.14 -9.97
C THR A 85 -18.99 4.13 -11.12
N GLY A 86 -17.92 4.61 -11.75
CA GLY A 86 -17.91 5.54 -12.87
C GLY A 86 -16.49 6.01 -13.19
N PRO A 87 -16.36 7.11 -13.94
CA PRO A 87 -15.05 7.69 -14.24
C PRO A 87 -14.24 7.92 -12.98
N THR A 88 -13.01 7.44 -13.00
CA THR A 88 -12.12 7.42 -11.83
C THR A 88 -11.05 8.50 -11.97
N GLU A 89 -10.81 9.25 -10.90
CA GLU A 89 -9.65 10.11 -10.71
C GLU A 89 -9.21 10.01 -9.25
N LEU A 90 -8.03 9.45 -9.02
CA LEU A 90 -7.44 9.26 -7.69
C LEU A 90 -6.14 10.01 -7.58
N VAL A 91 -5.89 10.57 -6.40
CA VAL A 91 -4.56 10.99 -6.00
C VAL A 91 -4.28 10.47 -4.59
N ALA A 92 -3.08 9.95 -4.37
CA ALA A 92 -2.77 9.33 -3.09
C ALA A 92 -1.31 9.53 -2.67
N ILE A 93 -1.13 9.44 -1.36
CA ILE A 93 0.17 9.34 -0.71
C ILE A 93 0.31 7.92 -0.22
N ARG A 94 1.32 7.22 -0.71
CA ARG A 94 1.77 5.96 -0.11
C ARG A 94 2.88 6.27 0.86
N PHE A 95 2.64 5.98 2.12
CA PHE A 95 3.63 6.15 3.18
C PHE A 95 4.63 5.00 3.19
N GLU A 96 5.79 5.22 3.79
CA GLU A 96 6.64 4.13 4.24
C GLU A 96 5.87 3.29 5.29
N PRO A 97 6.21 2.03 5.52
CA PRO A 97 5.45 1.16 6.42
C PRO A 97 5.23 1.75 7.83
N ASP A 98 6.19 2.52 8.34
CA ASP A 98 6.15 3.25 9.62
C ASP A 98 5.93 4.76 9.48
N GLY A 99 5.78 5.26 8.25
CA GLY A 99 5.78 6.70 7.93
C GLY A 99 4.51 7.45 8.30
N ALA A 100 3.38 6.76 8.43
CA ALA A 100 2.08 7.39 8.62
C ALA A 100 1.70 7.63 10.10
N ARG A 101 2.47 7.13 11.07
CA ARG A 101 2.12 7.18 12.49
C ARG A 101 1.92 8.61 12.99
N ASP A 102 2.85 9.49 12.66
CA ASP A 102 2.84 10.88 13.13
C ASP A 102 1.81 11.71 12.35
N PHE A 103 1.57 11.41 11.07
CA PHE A 103 0.46 11.97 10.29
C PHE A 103 -0.91 11.60 10.88
N LEU A 104 -1.14 10.33 11.17
CA LEU A 104 -2.43 9.87 11.68
C LEU A 104 -2.67 10.34 13.13
N GLY A 105 -1.62 10.44 13.93
CA GLY A 105 -1.69 10.80 15.35
C GLY A 105 -2.23 9.69 16.26
N LEU A 106 -2.44 8.48 15.72
CA LEU A 106 -2.98 7.30 16.42
C LEU A 106 -2.10 6.09 16.14
N PRO A 107 -2.05 5.07 17.04
CA PRO A 107 -1.39 3.81 16.73
C PRO A 107 -1.91 3.21 15.43
N LEU A 108 -1.02 2.87 14.48
CA LEU A 108 -1.43 2.36 13.17
C LEU A 108 -2.21 1.04 13.26
N ALA A 109 -2.06 0.27 14.36
CA ALA A 109 -2.87 -0.91 14.61
C ALA A 109 -4.38 -0.61 14.68
N THR A 110 -4.78 0.62 15.00
CA THR A 110 -6.20 1.03 15.02
C THR A 110 -6.80 1.14 13.63
N ALA A 111 -5.96 1.30 12.61
CA ALA A 111 -6.34 1.40 11.21
C ALA A 111 -6.11 0.10 10.40
N THR A 112 -5.52 -0.94 10.99
CA THR A 112 -5.24 -2.20 10.30
C THR A 112 -6.53 -2.83 9.75
N ASP A 113 -6.51 -3.21 8.48
CA ASP A 113 -7.67 -3.72 7.71
C ASP A 113 -8.89 -2.77 7.69
N ARG A 114 -8.65 -1.47 7.90
CA ARG A 114 -9.72 -0.45 7.93
C ARG A 114 -9.41 0.70 6.95
N ARG A 115 -10.46 1.30 6.44
CA ARG A 115 -10.45 2.58 5.73
C ARG A 115 -11.12 3.61 6.64
N LEU A 116 -10.32 4.53 7.15
CA LEU A 116 -10.81 5.59 8.03
C LEU A 116 -11.26 6.77 7.17
N ASP A 117 -12.50 7.21 7.34
CA ASP A 117 -12.98 8.44 6.68
C ASP A 117 -12.21 9.65 7.20
N MET A 118 -11.53 10.33 6.31
CA MET A 118 -10.71 11.51 6.59
C MET A 118 -11.35 12.80 6.07
N THR A 119 -12.51 12.71 5.43
CA THR A 119 -13.16 13.83 4.73
C THR A 119 -13.33 15.04 5.63
N ALA A 120 -13.90 14.87 6.82
CA ALA A 120 -14.09 15.97 7.76
C ALA A 120 -12.76 16.52 8.31
N ARG A 121 -11.77 15.64 8.58
CA ARG A 121 -10.45 16.05 9.10
C ARG A 121 -9.64 16.83 8.07
N LEU A 122 -9.85 16.56 6.80
CA LEU A 122 -9.11 17.12 5.68
C LEU A 122 -9.92 18.14 4.86
N ALA A 123 -11.05 18.62 5.36
CA ALA A 123 -11.93 19.56 4.65
C ALA A 123 -11.25 20.86 4.20
N GLY A 124 -10.12 21.23 4.81
CA GLY A 124 -9.31 22.39 4.42
C GLY A 124 -8.30 22.14 3.29
N PHE A 125 -8.21 20.89 2.79
CA PHE A 125 -7.30 20.51 1.72
C PHE A 125 -8.07 19.89 0.55
N ALA A 126 -7.95 20.50 -0.64
CA ALA A 126 -8.54 20.00 -1.87
C ALA A 126 -7.45 19.96 -2.96
N PRO A 127 -7.04 18.75 -3.42
CA PRO A 127 -6.14 18.65 -4.56
C PRO A 127 -6.80 19.20 -5.82
N PRO A 128 -6.01 19.80 -6.76
CA PRO A 128 -6.55 20.25 -8.03
C PRO A 128 -7.05 19.08 -8.88
N LEU A 129 -8.06 19.32 -9.71
CA LEU A 129 -8.61 18.31 -10.61
C LEU A 129 -7.86 18.29 -11.94
N GLY A 130 -7.72 17.10 -12.55
CA GLY A 130 -7.26 16.93 -13.93
C GLY A 130 -5.79 17.26 -14.20
N ASP A 131 -5.01 17.62 -13.18
CA ASP A 131 -3.59 17.97 -13.30
C ASP A 131 -2.74 17.11 -12.35
N PRO A 132 -2.20 15.96 -12.79
CA PRO A 132 -1.40 15.08 -11.96
C PRO A 132 -0.16 15.74 -11.33
N GLU A 133 0.53 16.61 -12.05
CA GLU A 133 1.70 17.34 -11.56
C GLU A 133 1.31 18.34 -10.46
N GLY A 134 0.24 19.11 -10.70
CA GLY A 134 -0.32 20.02 -9.71
C GLY A 134 -0.85 19.31 -8.47
N GLN A 135 -1.48 18.14 -8.63
CA GLN A 135 -1.92 17.29 -7.53
C GLN A 135 -0.72 16.86 -6.65
N ALA A 136 0.32 16.32 -7.26
CA ALA A 136 1.52 15.92 -6.55
C ALA A 136 2.21 17.09 -5.84
N ALA A 137 2.33 18.24 -6.50
CA ALA A 137 2.92 19.44 -5.92
C ALA A 137 2.11 19.97 -4.73
N ALA A 138 0.78 19.95 -4.82
CA ALA A 138 -0.11 20.35 -3.71
C ALA A 138 0.05 19.43 -2.50
N PHE A 139 0.14 18.11 -2.72
CA PHE A 139 0.39 17.14 -1.64
C PHE A 139 1.75 17.33 -0.99
N VAL A 140 2.81 17.54 -1.77
CA VAL A 140 4.16 17.83 -1.25
C VAL A 140 4.14 19.05 -0.34
N ALA A 141 3.57 20.16 -0.81
CA ALA A 141 3.52 21.40 -0.05
C ALA A 141 2.73 21.25 1.26
N TRP A 142 1.58 20.59 1.18
CA TRP A 142 0.71 20.35 2.33
C TRP A 142 1.36 19.42 3.37
N LEU A 143 1.94 18.29 2.94
CA LEU A 143 2.61 17.34 3.83
C LEU A 143 3.85 17.96 4.50
N ASP A 144 4.65 18.71 3.73
CA ASP A 144 5.85 19.34 4.29
C ASP A 144 5.49 20.42 5.32
N ASP A 145 4.37 21.12 5.12
CA ASP A 145 3.83 22.04 6.11
C ASP A 145 3.35 21.30 7.38
N LEU A 146 2.63 20.18 7.24
CA LEU A 146 2.23 19.34 8.37
C LEU A 146 3.45 18.80 9.14
N ARG A 147 4.45 18.29 8.41
CA ARG A 147 5.69 17.79 9.02
C ARG A 147 6.44 18.87 9.80
N ARG A 148 6.53 20.10 9.26
CA ARG A 148 7.20 21.22 9.93
C ARG A 148 6.49 21.67 11.19
N ARG A 149 5.18 21.51 11.27
CA ARG A 149 4.38 21.85 12.47
C ARG A 149 4.31 20.72 13.48
N GLY A 150 4.66 19.49 13.10
CA GLY A 150 4.61 18.30 13.95
C GLY A 150 5.98 17.72 14.25
N ASP A 151 6.03 16.87 15.27
CA ASP A 151 7.24 16.16 15.69
C ASP A 151 7.37 14.82 14.96
N TRP A 152 7.44 14.88 13.63
CA TRP A 152 7.59 13.66 12.83
C TRP A 152 8.99 13.08 12.98
N ALA A 153 9.07 11.84 13.44
CA ALA A 153 10.33 11.17 13.71
C ALA A 153 10.33 9.72 13.21
N VAL A 154 11.44 9.32 12.60
CA VAL A 154 11.69 7.93 12.26
C VAL A 154 12.16 7.18 13.51
N ASP A 155 11.55 6.03 13.77
CA ASP A 155 12.04 5.10 14.78
C ASP A 155 13.09 4.18 14.15
N ALA A 156 14.38 4.45 14.38
CA ALA A 156 15.48 3.74 13.77
C ALA A 156 15.44 2.21 14.02
N VAL A 157 14.96 1.79 15.20
CA VAL A 157 14.83 0.35 15.52
C VAL A 157 13.73 -0.28 14.70
N ILE A 158 12.58 0.39 14.57
CA ILE A 158 11.46 -0.10 13.74
C ILE A 158 11.85 -0.11 12.27
N ARG A 159 12.54 0.94 11.79
CA ARG A 159 13.03 1.02 10.41
C ARG A 159 13.98 -0.13 10.08
N ALA A 160 14.95 -0.42 10.92
CA ALA A 160 15.87 -1.54 10.74
C ALA A 160 15.14 -2.90 10.69
N GLU A 161 14.09 -3.09 11.48
CA GLU A 161 13.29 -4.31 11.44
C GLU A 161 12.39 -4.40 10.18
N ILE A 162 11.92 -3.27 9.64
CA ILE A 162 11.22 -3.21 8.35
C ILE A 162 12.16 -3.62 7.22
N GLU A 163 13.38 -3.09 7.20
CA GLU A 163 14.42 -3.44 6.22
C GLU A 163 14.78 -4.93 6.31
N ALA A 164 14.98 -5.44 7.54
CA ALA A 164 15.20 -6.87 7.77
C ALA A 164 14.02 -7.73 7.27
N ALA A 165 12.79 -7.27 7.47
CA ALA A 165 11.60 -7.96 6.96
C ALA A 165 11.53 -7.96 5.42
N ALA A 166 11.95 -6.87 4.77
CA ALA A 166 12.01 -6.78 3.30
C ALA A 166 13.07 -7.72 2.70
N GLU A 167 14.16 -7.96 3.42
CA GLU A 167 15.24 -8.89 3.03
C GLU A 167 14.98 -10.33 3.52
N ASP A 168 13.83 -10.61 4.11
CA ASP A 168 13.46 -11.90 4.73
C ASP A 168 14.42 -12.35 5.87
N LYS A 169 15.11 -11.40 6.51
CA LYS A 169 16.00 -11.65 7.64
C LYS A 169 15.24 -11.91 8.95
N PRO A 170 15.79 -12.66 9.89
CA PRO A 170 15.14 -12.91 11.18
C PRO A 170 15.05 -11.61 12.03
N ILE A 171 14.06 -11.58 12.91
CA ILE A 171 13.84 -10.49 13.86
C ILE A 171 15.01 -10.38 14.84
N SER A 172 15.54 -9.18 15.04
CA SER A 172 16.69 -8.90 15.91
C SER A 172 16.27 -8.78 17.39
N CYS A 173 15.87 -9.90 18.01
CA CYS A 173 15.51 -9.90 19.44
C CYS A 173 16.43 -10.80 20.25
N ARG A 174 17.04 -10.25 21.30
CA ARG A 174 17.96 -10.98 22.22
C ARG A 174 17.23 -11.68 23.36
N SER A 175 16.06 -11.19 23.77
CA SER A 175 15.30 -11.73 24.88
C SER A 175 13.79 -11.74 24.62
N PRO A 176 12.98 -12.52 25.39
CA PRO A 176 11.52 -12.49 25.31
C PRO A 176 10.93 -11.11 25.66
N GLY A 177 11.57 -10.34 26.55
CA GLY A 177 11.17 -8.99 26.92
C GLY A 177 11.34 -8.02 25.76
N ASP A 178 12.50 -8.07 25.09
CA ASP A 178 12.78 -7.25 23.90
C ASP A 178 11.77 -7.56 22.77
N ARG A 179 11.42 -8.82 22.60
CA ARG A 179 10.43 -9.23 21.61
C ARG A 179 9.06 -8.60 21.86
N ARG A 180 8.58 -8.60 23.11
CA ARG A 180 7.29 -7.98 23.48
C ARG A 180 7.33 -6.47 23.30
N ALA A 181 8.42 -5.80 23.68
CA ALA A 181 8.61 -4.37 23.48
C ALA A 181 8.60 -4.01 21.99
N LEU A 182 9.34 -4.75 21.17
CA LEU A 182 9.37 -4.58 19.72
C LEU A 182 7.99 -4.78 19.11
N GLN A 183 7.26 -5.83 19.50
CA GLN A 183 5.91 -6.08 18.98
C GLN A 183 4.95 -4.92 19.28
N ARG A 184 5.00 -4.33 20.49
CA ARG A 184 4.17 -3.15 20.83
C ARG A 184 4.53 -1.94 19.99
N ARG A 185 5.84 -1.64 19.85
CA ARG A 185 6.31 -0.53 19.01
C ARG A 185 5.94 -0.75 17.54
N PHE A 186 6.06 -1.99 17.05
CA PHE A 186 5.69 -2.33 15.68
C PHE A 186 4.18 -2.19 15.46
N ALA A 187 3.34 -2.60 16.40
CA ALA A 187 1.90 -2.39 16.34
C ALA A 187 1.54 -0.89 16.33
N ASP A 188 2.24 -0.07 17.13
CA ASP A 188 2.05 1.38 17.16
C ASP A 188 2.48 2.04 15.84
N ARG A 189 3.70 1.75 15.35
CA ARG A 189 4.33 2.47 14.23
C ARG A 189 3.98 1.90 12.84
N VAL A 190 3.70 0.58 12.74
CA VAL A 190 3.47 -0.12 11.46
C VAL A 190 2.05 -0.66 11.33
N GLY A 191 1.39 -0.98 12.44
CA GLY A 191 0.03 -1.50 12.46
C GLY A 191 -0.07 -3.02 12.39
N VAL A 192 0.97 -3.74 12.00
CA VAL A 192 1.02 -5.20 11.92
C VAL A 192 2.25 -5.73 12.66
N SER A 193 2.34 -7.04 12.88
CA SER A 193 3.53 -7.63 13.48
C SER A 193 4.69 -7.72 12.47
N PRO A 194 5.96 -7.77 12.92
CA PRO A 194 7.11 -7.97 12.04
C PRO A 194 6.99 -9.24 11.17
N ARG A 195 6.44 -10.31 11.74
CA ARG A 195 6.19 -11.56 11.01
C ARG A 195 5.15 -11.38 9.90
N MET A 196 4.08 -10.62 10.16
CA MET A 196 3.06 -10.32 9.17
C MET A 196 3.63 -9.49 8.02
N LEU A 197 4.36 -8.40 8.34
CA LEU A 197 4.98 -7.55 7.34
C LEU A 197 5.95 -8.34 6.44
N ARG A 198 6.77 -9.22 7.03
CA ARG A 198 7.63 -10.13 6.28
C ARG A 198 6.85 -11.02 5.33
N SER A 199 5.71 -11.60 5.78
CA SER A 199 4.87 -12.43 4.92
C SER A 199 4.27 -11.63 3.77
N ILE A 200 3.86 -10.37 4.01
CA ILE A 200 3.37 -9.46 2.97
C ILE A 200 4.48 -9.17 1.95
N PHE A 201 5.67 -8.81 2.40
CA PHE A 201 6.79 -8.51 1.50
C PHE A 201 7.23 -9.73 0.68
N ARG A 202 7.29 -10.92 1.29
CA ARG A 202 7.56 -12.16 0.56
C ARG A 202 6.51 -12.43 -0.50
N PHE A 203 5.22 -12.25 -0.15
CA PHE A 203 4.13 -12.41 -1.08
C PHE A 203 4.23 -11.41 -2.25
N ARG A 204 4.56 -10.15 -1.97
CA ARG A 204 4.74 -9.12 -3.01
C ARG A 204 5.85 -9.45 -4.00
N ARG A 205 6.97 -10.02 -3.55
CA ARG A 205 8.07 -10.44 -4.45
C ARG A 205 7.63 -11.44 -5.52
N VAL A 206 6.60 -12.26 -5.26
CA VAL A 206 6.01 -13.15 -6.28
C VAL A 206 5.47 -12.36 -7.46
N PHE A 207 4.79 -11.24 -7.17
CA PHE A 207 4.22 -10.39 -8.23
C PHE A 207 5.28 -9.71 -9.05
N ASP A 208 6.35 -9.21 -8.44
CA ASP A 208 7.43 -8.57 -9.17
C ASP A 208 8.07 -9.54 -10.18
N HIS A 209 8.26 -10.77 -9.75
CA HIS A 209 8.84 -11.79 -10.61
C HIS A 209 7.86 -12.23 -11.71
N ALA A 210 6.55 -12.31 -11.39
CA ALA A 210 5.52 -12.67 -12.35
C ALA A 210 5.12 -11.53 -13.29
N ALA A 211 5.33 -10.26 -12.89
CA ALA A 211 5.04 -9.09 -13.72
C ALA A 211 6.12 -8.82 -14.76
N THR A 212 7.30 -9.45 -14.66
CA THR A 212 8.33 -9.39 -15.70
C THR A 212 7.90 -10.33 -16.84
N PRO A 213 7.62 -9.83 -18.07
CA PRO A 213 7.08 -10.64 -19.15
C PRO A 213 8.13 -11.61 -19.69
N SER A 214 8.34 -12.74 -19.07
CA SER A 214 8.84 -13.93 -19.72
C SER A 214 7.66 -14.87 -19.86
N ALA A 215 7.28 -15.21 -21.08
CA ALA A 215 6.09 -16.00 -21.40
C ALA A 215 6.02 -17.39 -20.72
N ASP A 216 7.06 -17.78 -20.00
CA ASP A 216 7.28 -19.11 -19.42
C ASP A 216 7.53 -19.12 -17.90
N THR A 217 7.43 -17.99 -17.18
CA THR A 217 7.69 -17.99 -15.73
C THR A 217 6.57 -18.71 -14.99
N SER A 218 6.85 -19.89 -14.49
CA SER A 218 5.91 -20.65 -13.68
C SER A 218 5.71 -19.98 -12.31
N TRP A 219 4.49 -20.02 -11.77
CA TRP A 219 4.22 -19.56 -10.39
C TRP A 219 5.09 -20.28 -9.34
N LEU A 220 5.53 -21.50 -9.64
CA LEU A 220 6.44 -22.24 -8.77
C LEU A 220 7.82 -21.57 -8.72
N GLU A 221 8.39 -21.19 -9.86
CA GLU A 221 9.67 -20.48 -9.93
C GLU A 221 9.59 -19.11 -9.26
N ALA A 222 8.52 -18.33 -9.56
CA ALA A 222 8.28 -17.06 -8.90
C ALA A 222 8.23 -17.22 -7.36
N GLY A 223 7.59 -18.27 -6.86
CA GLY A 223 7.53 -18.59 -5.44
C GLY A 223 8.90 -18.91 -4.84
N LEU A 224 9.70 -19.72 -5.50
CA LEU A 224 11.05 -20.07 -5.04
C LEU A 224 11.97 -18.85 -4.98
N VAL A 225 11.96 -18.01 -6.02
CA VAL A 225 12.73 -16.75 -6.06
C VAL A 225 12.26 -15.78 -4.97
N ALA A 226 10.96 -15.73 -4.69
CA ALA A 226 10.40 -14.91 -3.61
C ALA A 226 10.73 -15.41 -2.19
N GLY A 227 11.35 -16.60 -2.04
CA GLY A 227 11.73 -17.16 -0.75
C GLY A 227 10.66 -18.06 -0.11
N TYR A 228 9.75 -18.62 -0.90
CA TYR A 228 8.84 -19.66 -0.39
C TYR A 228 9.57 -21.00 -0.31
N PHE A 229 9.33 -21.71 0.80
CA PHE A 229 9.92 -23.04 1.00
C PHE A 229 9.20 -24.12 0.16
N ASP A 230 7.87 -23.99 0.05
CA ASP A 230 7.05 -24.95 -0.67
C ASP A 230 5.83 -24.27 -1.33
N GLN A 231 5.25 -24.95 -2.33
CA GLN A 231 4.04 -24.50 -3.01
C GLN A 231 2.81 -24.39 -2.09
N PRO A 232 2.57 -25.30 -1.12
CA PRO A 232 1.49 -25.14 -0.16
C PRO A 232 1.58 -23.85 0.68
N GLN A 233 2.77 -23.41 1.07
CA GLN A 233 2.97 -22.15 1.78
C GLN A 233 2.57 -20.96 0.90
N MET A 234 3.02 -20.92 -0.35
CA MET A 234 2.64 -19.90 -1.31
C MET A 234 1.13 -19.88 -1.56
N ALA A 235 0.51 -21.04 -1.76
CA ALA A 235 -0.94 -21.16 -1.97
C ALA A 235 -1.76 -20.65 -0.76
N ARG A 236 -1.28 -20.87 0.46
CA ARG A 236 -1.90 -20.31 1.68
C ARG A 236 -1.82 -18.79 1.71
N ASP A 237 -0.67 -18.20 1.35
CA ASP A 237 -0.48 -16.76 1.31
C ASP A 237 -1.32 -16.12 0.18
N PHE A 238 -1.46 -16.75 -0.99
CA PHE A 238 -2.38 -16.30 -2.06
C PHE A 238 -3.82 -16.24 -1.58
N ARG A 239 -4.32 -17.31 -0.96
CA ARG A 239 -5.69 -17.30 -0.40
C ARG A 239 -5.85 -16.27 0.70
N ARG A 240 -4.83 -16.06 1.53
CA ARG A 240 -4.84 -15.06 2.60
C ARG A 240 -4.88 -13.65 2.07
N PHE A 241 -3.98 -13.31 1.13
CA PHE A 241 -3.72 -11.92 0.71
C PHE A 241 -4.49 -11.51 -0.55
N LEU A 242 -5.05 -12.46 -1.31
CA LEU A 242 -5.88 -12.20 -2.49
C LEU A 242 -7.26 -12.85 -2.42
N GLY A 243 -7.48 -13.79 -1.51
CA GLY A 243 -8.74 -14.54 -1.44
C GLY A 243 -8.96 -15.50 -2.61
N CYS A 244 -7.96 -15.71 -3.47
CA CYS A 244 -8.01 -16.58 -4.65
C CYS A 244 -6.67 -17.28 -4.86
N THR A 245 -6.60 -18.16 -5.84
CA THR A 245 -5.35 -18.79 -6.25
C THR A 245 -4.56 -17.89 -7.21
N ALA A 246 -3.27 -18.17 -7.41
CA ALA A 246 -2.45 -17.49 -8.39
C ALA A 246 -3.04 -17.55 -9.81
N THR A 247 -3.60 -18.72 -10.20
CA THR A 247 -4.21 -18.91 -11.51
C THR A 247 -5.50 -18.12 -11.68
N GLU A 248 -6.36 -18.08 -10.65
CA GLU A 248 -7.58 -17.27 -10.66
C GLU A 248 -7.24 -15.80 -10.75
N TRP A 249 -6.30 -15.32 -9.93
CA TRP A 249 -5.84 -13.94 -9.97
C TRP A 249 -5.30 -13.54 -11.35
N ALA A 250 -4.49 -14.39 -11.99
CA ALA A 250 -3.94 -14.11 -13.32
C ALA A 250 -5.03 -13.92 -14.40
N ARG A 251 -6.20 -14.54 -14.22
CA ARG A 251 -7.36 -14.34 -15.12
C ARG A 251 -8.15 -13.07 -14.80
N GLU A 252 -8.14 -12.64 -13.54
CA GLU A 252 -8.88 -11.46 -13.03
C GLU A 252 -8.06 -10.16 -13.12
N GLN A 253 -6.89 -10.15 -13.80
CA GLN A 253 -6.03 -8.98 -13.84
C GLN A 253 -6.70 -7.76 -14.48
N HIS A 254 -6.97 -6.76 -13.67
CA HIS A 254 -7.46 -5.45 -14.10
C HIS A 254 -6.36 -4.38 -13.97
N GLU A 255 -6.48 -3.29 -14.72
CA GLU A 255 -5.42 -2.30 -14.90
C GLU A 255 -4.95 -1.63 -13.62
N LEU A 256 -5.88 -1.17 -12.75
CA LEU A 256 -5.49 -0.61 -11.45
C LEU A 256 -4.81 -1.65 -10.56
N ALA A 257 -5.34 -2.89 -10.52
CA ALA A 257 -4.72 -3.96 -9.75
C ALA A 257 -3.33 -4.30 -10.28
N ARG A 258 -3.10 -4.23 -11.59
CA ARG A 258 -1.77 -4.37 -12.21
C ARG A 258 -0.84 -3.24 -11.80
N ALA A 259 -1.30 -1.98 -11.91
CA ALA A 259 -0.52 -0.81 -11.56
C ALA A 259 -0.09 -0.86 -10.07
N ILE A 260 -1.02 -1.15 -9.16
CA ILE A 260 -0.74 -1.32 -7.73
C ILE A 260 0.10 -2.58 -7.47
N ALA A 261 -0.13 -3.68 -8.22
CA ALA A 261 0.62 -4.91 -8.08
C ALA A 261 2.09 -4.77 -8.47
N SER A 262 2.43 -3.92 -9.43
CA SER A 262 3.82 -3.68 -9.85
C SER A 262 4.67 -2.92 -8.82
N GLN A 263 4.06 -2.43 -7.72
CA GLN A 263 4.71 -1.58 -6.73
C GLN A 263 5.13 -2.37 -5.49
N THR A 264 6.20 -3.13 -5.62
CA THR A 264 6.77 -3.82 -4.46
C THR A 264 7.57 -2.87 -3.59
N TYR A 265 7.51 -3.11 -2.28
CA TYR A 265 8.39 -2.43 -1.35
C TYR A 265 9.85 -2.72 -1.71
N LYS A 266 10.56 -1.70 -2.19
CA LYS A 266 12.03 -1.70 -2.28
C LYS A 266 12.52 -0.78 -1.18
N PRO A 267 13.35 -1.27 -0.22
CA PRO A 267 14.01 -0.39 0.73
C PRO A 267 14.67 0.75 -0.04
N GLY A 268 14.46 2.00 0.41
CA GLY A 268 15.21 3.13 -0.14
C GLY A 268 16.70 2.90 0.02
N PRO A 269 17.58 3.59 -0.75
CA PRO A 269 19.01 3.55 -0.49
C PRO A 269 19.25 3.95 0.97
N PRO A 270 20.23 3.31 1.66
CA PRO A 270 20.57 3.69 3.03
C PRO A 270 20.79 5.20 3.04
N HIS A 271 20.17 5.87 4.02
CA HIS A 271 20.38 7.30 4.20
C HIS A 271 21.87 7.51 4.44
N ALA A 272 22.57 8.11 3.46
CA ALA A 272 23.91 8.62 3.70
C ALA A 272 23.78 9.77 4.70
N ASP A 273 24.48 9.65 5.84
CA ASP A 273 24.63 10.67 6.87
C ASP A 273 25.18 11.99 6.30
#